data_9da8cfe099e60e918c3e00584194ded1
#
_entry.id   9da8cfe099e60e918c3e00584194ded1
#
_cell.length_a   1.000
_cell.length_b   1.000
_cell.length_c   1.000
_cell.angle_alpha   90.00
_cell.angle_beta   90.00
_cell.angle_gamma   90.00
#
_symmetry.space_group_name_H-M   'P 1'
#
loop_
_entity.id
_entity.type
_entity.pdbx_description
1 polymer ?
#
loop_
_entity_poly.entity_id
_entity_poly.type
_entity_poly.pdbx_seq_one_letter_code
_entity_poly.pdbx_strand_id
1 'polypeptide(L)'
;MNKTNNPKLTEFSKSLRKNMTKEERRLWYDFLKNLPNTVNRQKVIGDYIVDFYCASAKIAIELDGSQHYEEDGKCRDRRRDEYLKGLGITVLRYSNLDINRNFEGVCADILNRINTSSVTS
;
A
#
# COMPACT_ATOMS: atom_id res chain seq x y z
N MET A 1 -6.51 12.25 19.07
CA MET A 1 -5.49 12.78 18.44
C MET A 1 -5.01 12.01 17.30
N ASN A 2 -4.99 12.55 16.25
CA ASN A 2 -4.66 11.86 15.06
C ASN A 2 -3.18 11.84 14.81
N LYS A 3 -2.56 10.73 15.08
CA LYS A 3 -1.13 10.62 14.92
C LYS A 3 -0.70 10.52 13.49
N THR A 4 -1.62 10.31 12.57
CA THR A 4 -1.22 10.18 11.19
C THR A 4 -1.26 11.51 10.47
N ASN A 5 -1.58 12.58 11.16
CA ASN A 5 -1.70 13.87 10.52
C ASN A 5 -0.35 14.59 10.52
N ASN A 6 0.33 14.56 9.40
CA ASN A 6 1.60 15.21 9.21
C ASN A 6 1.47 16.14 8.01
N PRO A 7 1.45 17.47 8.18
CA PRO A 7 1.18 18.37 7.07
C PRO A 7 2.12 18.24 5.89
N LYS A 8 3.40 18.01 6.14
CA LYS A 8 4.35 17.85 5.04
C LYS A 8 4.07 16.60 4.25
N LEU A 9 3.79 15.50 4.94
CA LEU A 9 3.48 14.25 4.26
C LEU A 9 2.12 14.31 3.59
N THR A 10 1.17 15.07 4.15
CA THR A 10 -0.14 15.21 3.54
C THR A 10 -0.02 15.89 2.18
N GLU A 11 0.79 16.94 2.06
CA GLU A 11 1.00 17.59 0.79
C GLU A 11 1.71 16.69 -0.20
N PHE A 12 2.72 15.97 0.27
CA PHE A 12 3.43 15.04 -0.57
C PHE A 12 2.52 13.91 -1.05
N SER A 13 1.67 13.42 -0.16
CA SER A 13 0.70 12.38 -0.50
C SER A 13 -0.25 12.85 -1.61
N LYS A 14 -0.72 14.09 -1.55
CA LYS A 14 -1.57 14.65 -2.60
C LYS A 14 -0.83 14.70 -3.93
N SER A 15 0.44 15.09 -3.90
CA SER A 15 1.25 15.13 -5.09
C SER A 15 1.41 13.74 -5.68
N LEU A 16 1.65 12.75 -4.84
CA LEU A 16 1.80 11.37 -5.31
C LEU A 16 0.51 10.84 -5.92
N ARG A 17 -0.65 11.21 -5.36
CA ARG A 17 -1.91 10.77 -5.94
C ARG A 17 -2.11 11.35 -7.34
N LYS A 18 -1.65 12.55 -7.58
CA LYS A 18 -1.76 13.15 -8.91
C LYS A 18 -0.77 12.55 -9.88
N ASN A 19 0.33 12.01 -9.39
CA ASN A 19 1.40 11.51 -10.21
C ASN A 19 1.64 10.01 -10.03
N MET A 20 0.58 9.25 -9.95
CA MET A 20 0.70 7.80 -9.77
C MET A 20 1.37 7.17 -10.98
N THR A 21 2.14 6.13 -10.73
CA THR A 21 2.78 5.40 -11.81
C THR A 21 1.72 4.65 -12.62
N LYS A 22 2.13 4.15 -13.78
CA LYS A 22 1.25 3.37 -14.63
C LYS A 22 0.72 2.13 -13.88
N GLU A 23 1.59 1.47 -13.15
CA GLU A 23 1.22 0.27 -12.41
C GLU A 23 0.28 0.59 -11.26
N GLU A 24 0.53 1.69 -10.56
CA GLU A 24 -0.35 2.13 -9.49
C GLU A 24 -1.74 2.46 -10.03
N ARG A 25 -1.79 3.16 -11.17
CA ARG A 25 -3.08 3.51 -11.79
C ARG A 25 -3.83 2.26 -12.20
N ARG A 26 -3.13 1.28 -12.74
CA ARG A 26 -3.79 0.05 -13.17
C ARG A 26 -4.42 -0.67 -11.98
N LEU A 27 -3.66 -0.82 -10.91
CA LEU A 27 -4.17 -1.52 -9.73
C LEU A 27 -5.34 -0.76 -9.11
N TRP A 28 -5.25 0.56 -9.08
CA TRP A 28 -6.31 1.37 -8.51
C TRP A 28 -7.58 1.35 -9.35
N TYR A 29 -7.48 1.74 -10.61
CA TYR A 29 -8.68 1.91 -11.42
C TYR A 29 -9.31 0.60 -11.86
N ASP A 30 -8.49 -0.41 -12.09
CA ASP A 30 -9.02 -1.68 -12.59
C ASP A 30 -9.41 -2.64 -11.49
N PHE A 31 -9.02 -2.38 -10.26
CA PHE A 31 -9.32 -3.31 -9.19
C PHE A 31 -9.68 -2.66 -7.86
N LEU A 32 -8.77 -1.95 -7.22
CA LEU A 32 -8.98 -1.53 -5.84
C LEU A 32 -10.15 -0.56 -5.67
N LYS A 33 -10.31 0.33 -6.63
CA LYS A 33 -11.38 1.32 -6.57
C LYS A 33 -12.76 0.66 -6.55
N ASN A 34 -12.87 -0.52 -7.14
CA ASN A 34 -14.14 -1.20 -7.29
C ASN A 34 -14.45 -2.20 -6.18
N LEU A 35 -13.58 -2.32 -5.19
CA LEU A 35 -13.83 -3.22 -4.07
C LEU A 35 -14.90 -2.65 -3.15
N PRO A 36 -15.65 -3.52 -2.47
CA PRO A 36 -16.62 -3.03 -1.49
C PRO A 36 -15.92 -2.40 -0.29
N ASN A 37 -14.68 -2.79 -0.03
CA ASN A 37 -13.93 -2.20 1.06
C ASN A 37 -13.35 -0.85 0.61
N THR A 38 -13.29 0.10 1.52
CA THR A 38 -12.68 1.38 1.19
C THR A 38 -11.17 1.24 1.19
N VAL A 39 -10.54 1.64 0.10
CA VAL A 39 -9.09 1.64 -0.01
C VAL A 39 -8.65 3.09 -0.29
N ASN A 40 -7.70 3.57 0.48
CA ASN A 40 -7.16 4.91 0.30
C ASN A 40 -5.84 4.84 -0.45
N ARG A 41 -5.63 5.78 -1.36
CA ARG A 41 -4.38 5.87 -2.12
C ARG A 41 -3.39 6.75 -1.38
N GLN A 42 -2.14 6.39 -1.40
CA GLN A 42 -1.06 7.19 -0.83
C GLN A 42 -1.42 7.67 0.56
N LYS A 43 -1.67 6.71 1.42
CA LYS A 43 -2.14 7.00 2.77
C LYS A 43 -0.98 7.30 3.71
N VAL A 44 -1.10 8.41 4.43
CA VAL A 44 -0.10 8.76 5.45
C VAL A 44 -0.42 7.99 6.72
N ILE A 45 0.55 7.24 7.21
CA ILE A 45 0.44 6.51 8.46
C ILE A 45 1.69 6.82 9.27
N GLY A 46 1.54 7.60 10.34
CA GLY A 46 2.68 8.07 11.10
C GLY A 46 3.57 8.93 10.24
N ASP A 47 4.83 8.57 10.12
CA ASP A 47 5.79 9.30 9.31
C ASP A 47 6.00 8.66 7.94
N TYR A 48 5.11 7.77 7.54
CA TYR A 48 5.28 7.04 6.29
C TYR A 48 4.07 7.21 5.39
N ILE A 49 4.26 6.97 4.10
CA ILE A 49 3.17 6.95 3.13
C ILE A 49 3.16 5.57 2.52
N VAL A 50 1.99 4.91 2.57
CA VAL A 50 1.83 3.61 1.90
C VAL A 50 1.05 3.82 0.61
N ASP A 51 1.34 3.02 -0.40
CA ASP A 51 0.71 3.21 -1.71
C ASP A 51 -0.80 3.07 -1.65
N PHE A 52 -1.29 2.02 -0.98
CA PHE A 52 -2.72 1.81 -0.79
C PHE A 52 -2.96 1.24 0.59
N TYR A 53 -4.06 1.63 1.20
CA TYR A 53 -4.37 1.15 2.55
C TYR A 53 -5.85 0.80 2.67
N CYS A 54 -6.12 -0.42 3.10
CA CYS A 54 -7.47 -0.89 3.39
C CYS A 54 -7.63 -0.96 4.90
N ALA A 55 -8.30 0.02 5.47
CA ALA A 55 -8.39 0.12 6.94
C ALA A 55 -9.19 -1.01 7.55
N SER A 56 -10.25 -1.45 6.88
CA SER A 56 -11.10 -2.50 7.45
C SER A 56 -10.36 -3.82 7.61
N ALA A 57 -9.41 -4.08 6.74
CA ALA A 57 -8.61 -5.32 6.83
C ALA A 57 -7.25 -5.08 7.45
N LYS A 58 -6.89 -3.83 7.69
CA LYS A 58 -5.56 -3.43 8.18
C LYS A 58 -4.46 -3.96 7.28
N ILE A 59 -4.63 -3.73 6.00
CA ILE A 59 -3.67 -4.17 4.99
C ILE A 59 -3.15 -2.96 4.22
N ALA A 60 -1.84 -2.84 4.13
CA ALA A 60 -1.18 -1.85 3.29
C ALA A 60 -0.63 -2.59 2.07
N ILE A 61 -0.78 -2.00 0.90
CA ILE A 61 -0.31 -2.60 -0.34
C ILE A 61 0.74 -1.68 -0.94
N GLU A 62 1.89 -2.25 -1.28
CA GLU A 62 3.02 -1.50 -1.79
C GLU A 62 3.44 -2.06 -3.14
N LEU A 63 3.69 -1.19 -4.11
CA LEU A 63 4.23 -1.61 -5.38
C LEU A 63 5.70 -1.21 -5.45
N ASP A 64 6.56 -2.21 -5.64
CA ASP A 64 7.96 -1.97 -5.70
C ASP A 64 8.37 -1.67 -7.10
N GLY A 65 8.94 -0.54 -7.29
CA GLY A 65 9.42 -0.18 -8.60
C GLY A 65 10.73 -0.85 -8.80
N SER A 66 11.39 -1.05 -9.19
CA SER A 66 12.43 -1.70 -9.51
C SER A 66 13.56 -1.33 -9.08
N GLN A 67 14.18 -1.13 -8.47
CA GLN A 67 15.24 -0.72 -8.43
C GLN A 67 16.14 -0.89 -7.59
N HIS A 68 16.69 -0.31 -7.01
CA HIS A 68 17.86 -0.25 -6.38
C HIS A 68 17.68 -0.67 -5.03
N TYR A 69 18.23 -1.72 -4.61
CA TYR A 69 18.21 -2.16 -3.26
C TYR A 69 19.52 -1.83 -2.65
N GLU A 70 19.72 -0.59 -2.40
CA GLU A 70 20.88 -0.19 -1.65
C GLU A 70 20.65 -0.53 -0.18
N GLU A 71 21.75 -0.67 0.56
CA GLU A 71 21.69 -1.01 1.97
C GLU A 71 20.81 -0.06 2.76
N ASP A 72 20.94 1.22 2.50
CA ASP A 72 20.16 2.23 3.20
C ASP A 72 18.67 2.08 2.93
N GLY A 73 18.32 1.74 1.70
CA GLY A 73 16.92 1.54 1.33
C GLY A 73 16.33 0.35 2.05
N LYS A 74 17.08 -0.74 2.13
CA LYS A 74 16.60 -1.93 2.82
C LYS A 74 16.38 -1.67 4.31
N CYS A 75 17.28 -0.91 4.92
CA CYS A 75 17.15 -0.59 6.33
C CYS A 75 15.92 0.24 6.60
N ARG A 76 15.67 1.25 5.76
CA ARG A 76 14.48 2.09 5.93
C ARG A 76 13.21 1.29 5.73
N ASP A 77 13.19 0.39 4.76
CA ASP A 77 12.02 -0.45 4.50
C ASP A 77 11.73 -1.33 5.70
N ARG A 78 12.77 -1.86 6.33
CA ARG A 78 12.58 -2.72 7.50
C ARG A 78 11.99 -1.94 8.67
N ARG A 79 12.47 -0.73 8.91
CA ARG A 79 11.95 0.11 9.98
C ARG A 79 10.49 0.45 9.74
N ARG A 80 10.14 0.76 8.51
CA ARG A 80 8.78 1.08 8.16
C ARG A 80 7.88 -0.14 8.35
N ASP A 81 8.34 -1.30 7.90
CA ASP A 81 7.56 -2.52 8.03
C ASP A 81 7.34 -2.87 9.50
N GLU A 82 8.36 -2.69 10.32
CA GLU A 82 8.23 -2.97 11.75
C GLU A 82 7.24 -2.00 12.41
N TYR A 83 7.30 -0.74 12.02
CA TYR A 83 6.38 0.25 12.56
C TYR A 83 4.93 -0.12 12.20
N LEU A 84 4.69 -0.45 10.94
CA LEU A 84 3.35 -0.80 10.49
C LEU A 84 2.88 -2.08 11.16
N LYS A 85 3.76 -3.05 11.29
CA LYS A 85 3.42 -4.30 11.95
C LYS A 85 3.04 -4.04 13.41
N GLY A 86 3.74 -3.12 14.07
CA GLY A 86 3.43 -2.75 15.45
C GLY A 86 2.04 -2.16 15.59
N LEU A 87 1.50 -1.58 14.51
CA LEU A 87 0.14 -1.05 14.50
C LEU A 87 -0.88 -2.11 14.09
N GLY A 88 -0.46 -3.33 13.87
CA GLY A 88 -1.36 -4.39 13.45
C GLY A 88 -1.64 -4.39 11.95
N ILE A 89 -0.81 -3.71 11.17
CA ILE A 89 -1.01 -3.59 9.73
C ILE A 89 -0.16 -4.64 9.02
N THR A 90 -0.80 -5.39 8.13
CA THR A 90 -0.09 -6.35 7.29
C THR A 90 0.32 -5.66 5.99
N VAL A 91 1.56 -5.80 5.60
CA VAL A 91 2.06 -5.18 4.36
C VAL A 91 2.14 -6.24 3.27
N LEU A 92 1.47 -5.99 2.15
CA LEU A 92 1.56 -6.83 0.98
C LEU A 92 2.38 -6.08 -0.06
N ARG A 93 3.40 -6.73 -0.58
CA ARG A 93 4.32 -6.08 -1.50
C ARG A 93 4.36 -6.83 -2.82
N TYR A 94 4.15 -6.12 -3.91
CA TYR A 94 4.20 -6.70 -5.25
C TYR A 94 5.12 -5.85 -6.10
N SER A 95 5.76 -6.45 -7.08
CA SER A 95 6.62 -5.71 -7.98
C SER A 95 5.80 -5.13 -9.13
N ASN A 96 6.36 -4.13 -9.79
CA ASN A 96 5.73 -3.62 -11.01
C ASN A 96 5.65 -4.72 -12.06
N LEU A 97 6.62 -5.62 -12.06
CA LEU A 97 6.62 -6.74 -12.98
C LEU A 97 5.41 -7.65 -12.73
N ASP A 98 5.09 -7.89 -11.45
CA ASP A 98 3.91 -8.68 -11.12
C ASP A 98 2.65 -8.04 -11.66
N ILE A 99 2.52 -6.73 -11.55
CA ILE A 99 1.36 -6.00 -12.07
C ILE A 99 1.28 -6.17 -13.58
N ASN A 100 2.41 -6.08 -14.25
CA ASN A 100 2.42 -6.12 -15.71
C ASN A 100 2.26 -7.51 -16.29
N ARG A 101 2.69 -8.53 -15.57
CA ARG A 101 2.67 -9.90 -16.08
C ARG A 101 1.64 -10.81 -15.44
N ASN A 102 1.19 -10.50 -14.25
CA ASN A 102 0.29 -11.40 -13.55
C ASN A 102 -0.73 -10.60 -12.75
N PHE A 103 -1.37 -9.66 -13.42
CA PHE A 103 -2.31 -8.76 -12.76
C PHE A 103 -3.44 -9.52 -12.07
N GLU A 104 -3.97 -10.54 -12.74
CA GLU A 104 -5.08 -11.30 -12.16
C GLU A 104 -4.64 -12.04 -10.90
N GLY A 105 -3.43 -12.57 -10.89
CA GLY A 105 -2.91 -13.25 -9.71
C GLY A 105 -2.72 -12.30 -8.54
N VAL A 106 -2.22 -11.08 -8.84
CA VAL A 106 -2.06 -10.07 -7.80
C VAL A 106 -3.42 -9.70 -7.22
N CYS A 107 -4.40 -9.45 -8.07
CA CYS A 107 -5.74 -9.09 -7.61
C CYS A 107 -6.37 -10.20 -6.78
N ALA A 108 -6.21 -11.45 -7.21
CA ALA A 108 -6.74 -12.58 -6.47
C ALA A 108 -6.09 -12.71 -5.10
N ASP A 109 -4.79 -12.49 -5.03
CA ASP A 109 -4.08 -12.57 -3.76
C ASP A 109 -4.54 -11.47 -2.81
N ILE A 110 -4.67 -10.25 -3.31
CA ILE A 110 -5.13 -9.13 -2.49
C ILE A 110 -6.53 -9.41 -1.97
N LEU A 111 -7.42 -9.84 -2.84
CA LEU A 111 -8.81 -10.08 -2.46
C LEU A 111 -8.90 -11.18 -1.41
N ASN A 112 -8.13 -12.24 -1.60
CA ASN A 112 -8.09 -13.33 -0.65
C ASN A 112 -7.60 -12.87 0.72
N ARG A 113 -6.58 -12.01 0.75
CA ARG A 113 -6.06 -11.50 2.02
C ARG A 113 -7.05 -10.59 2.71
N ILE A 114 -7.73 -9.74 1.96
CA ILE A 114 -8.74 -8.85 2.52
C ILE A 114 -9.90 -9.66 3.09
N ASN A 115 -10.36 -10.64 2.36
CA ASN A 115 -11.49 -11.45 2.82
C ASN A 115 -11.13 -12.29 4.03
N THR A 116 -9.92 -12.83 4.06
CA THR A 116 -9.46 -13.61 5.20
C THR A 116 -9.37 -12.74 6.44
N SER A 117 -8.84 -11.53 6.30
CA SER A 117 -8.71 -10.62 7.44
C SER A 117 -10.08 -10.20 7.96
N SER A 118 -11.03 -9.99 7.06
CA SER A 118 -12.36 -9.54 7.46
C SER A 118 -13.15 -10.61 8.17
N VAL A 119 -12.84 -11.86 7.90
CA VAL A 119 -13.59 -12.96 8.49
C VAL A 119 -13.17 -13.30 9.89
N THR A 120 -11.93 -12.98 10.25
CA THR A 120 -11.50 -13.34 11.55
C THR A 120 -12.02 -12.36 12.52
N SER A 121 -12.98 -12.54 13.14
CA SER A 121 -13.39 -11.59 14.16
C SER A 121 -13.88 -12.29 15.39
#